data_e92a48282ef14ee2389dcc8f8b846a93
#
_entry.id   e92a48282ef14ee2389dcc8f8b846a93
#
_cell.length_a   1.000
_cell.length_b   1.000
_cell.length_c   1.000
_cell.angle_alpha   90.00
_cell.angle_beta   90.00
_cell.angle_gamma   90.00
#
_symmetry.space_group_name_H-M   'P 1'
#
loop_
_entity.id
_entity.type
_entity.pdbx_description
1 polymer ?
#
loop_
_entity_poly.entity_id
_entity_poly.type
_entity_poly.pdbx_seq_one_letter_code
_entity_poly.pdbx_strand_id
1 'polypeptide(L)'
;MKTNKTSRKAGFTLVEIMIVVAIIGLLAAIAIPNFIKARATSQQNACINNLRQIDGAISEWALETGQSTGATPTAALVLPYIKANSGNSIPGCPANGTYTYATVGATPQISCSLSTLSTPHALP
;
A
#
# COMPACT_ATOMS: atom_id res chain seq x y z
N MET A 1 -27.61 -14.26 -64.63
CA MET A 1 -28.24 -13.41 -63.59
C MET A 1 -27.47 -13.61 -62.30
N LYS A 2 -26.65 -12.62 -61.85
CA LYS A 2 -25.93 -12.67 -60.54
C LYS A 2 -26.81 -11.96 -59.52
N THR A 3 -27.37 -12.72 -58.59
CA THR A 3 -28.11 -12.15 -57.45
C THR A 3 -27.13 -11.61 -56.44
N ASN A 4 -27.04 -10.29 -56.30
CA ASN A 4 -26.31 -9.60 -55.27
C ASN A 4 -27.01 -9.84 -53.91
N LYS A 5 -26.44 -10.70 -53.08
CA LYS A 5 -26.87 -10.93 -51.71
C LYS A 5 -26.36 -9.76 -50.85
N THR A 6 -27.17 -8.75 -50.66
CA THR A 6 -26.93 -7.64 -49.72
C THR A 6 -26.88 -8.21 -48.29
N SER A 7 -25.68 -8.35 -47.74
CA SER A 7 -25.45 -8.68 -46.34
C SER A 7 -25.97 -7.52 -45.48
N ARG A 8 -27.10 -7.71 -44.80
CA ARG A 8 -27.61 -6.78 -43.81
C ARG A 8 -26.63 -6.77 -42.63
N LYS A 9 -25.88 -5.71 -42.49
CA LYS A 9 -25.06 -5.49 -41.28
C LYS A 9 -26.02 -5.19 -40.12
N ALA A 10 -26.16 -6.14 -39.21
CA ALA A 10 -26.87 -5.92 -37.95
C ALA A 10 -26.09 -4.90 -37.12
N GLY A 11 -26.66 -3.73 -36.92
CA GLY A 11 -26.11 -2.70 -36.00
C GLY A 11 -26.74 -2.85 -34.62
N PHE A 12 -26.05 -2.39 -33.59
CA PHE A 12 -26.58 -2.30 -32.22
C PHE A 12 -27.68 -1.24 -32.14
N THR A 13 -28.70 -1.52 -31.32
CA THR A 13 -29.75 -0.54 -31.05
C THR A 13 -29.31 0.47 -29.99
N LEU A 14 -29.81 1.69 -30.03
CA LEU A 14 -29.51 2.72 -29.02
C LEU A 14 -29.96 2.26 -27.63
N VAL A 15 -31.05 1.53 -27.51
CA VAL A 15 -31.61 1.00 -26.27
C VAL A 15 -30.67 -0.04 -25.64
N GLU A 16 -30.07 -0.94 -26.45
CA GLU A 16 -29.08 -1.92 -25.94
C GLU A 16 -27.89 -1.25 -25.28
N ILE A 17 -27.35 -0.21 -25.90
CA ILE A 17 -26.23 0.54 -25.33
C ILE A 17 -26.65 1.31 -24.07
N MET A 18 -27.85 1.91 -24.06
CA MET A 18 -28.37 2.62 -22.88
C MET A 18 -28.53 1.69 -21.67
N ILE A 19 -29.05 0.48 -21.84
CA ILE A 19 -29.21 -0.50 -20.76
C ILE A 19 -27.83 -0.92 -20.22
N VAL A 20 -26.87 -1.21 -21.10
CA VAL A 20 -25.52 -1.64 -20.71
C VAL A 20 -24.82 -0.55 -19.89
N VAL A 21 -24.86 0.70 -20.35
CA VAL A 21 -24.25 1.83 -19.63
C VAL A 21 -24.94 2.06 -18.28
N ALA A 22 -26.26 1.92 -18.20
CA ALA A 22 -27.00 2.06 -16.94
C ALA A 22 -26.60 0.98 -15.92
N ILE A 23 -26.44 -0.28 -16.34
CA ILE A 23 -26.00 -1.37 -15.47
C ILE A 23 -24.55 -1.16 -15.01
N ILE A 24 -23.64 -0.80 -15.91
CA ILE A 24 -22.25 -0.50 -15.58
C ILE A 24 -22.17 0.66 -14.58
N GLY A 25 -22.94 1.72 -14.79
CA GLY A 25 -23.00 2.87 -13.88
C GLY A 25 -23.48 2.50 -12.48
N LEU A 26 -24.52 1.66 -12.38
CA LEU A 26 -25.02 1.18 -11.11
C LEU A 26 -23.99 0.32 -10.35
N LEU A 27 -23.35 -0.61 -11.05
CA LEU A 27 -22.30 -1.45 -10.46
C LEU A 27 -21.07 -0.63 -10.03
N ALA A 28 -20.65 0.33 -10.85
CA ALA A 28 -19.54 1.21 -10.55
C ALA A 28 -19.81 2.10 -9.31
N ALA A 29 -21.05 2.59 -9.15
CA ALA A 29 -21.44 3.40 -7.99
C ALA A 29 -21.25 2.67 -6.66
N ILE A 30 -21.42 1.36 -6.62
CA ILE A 30 -21.20 0.53 -5.42
C ILE A 30 -19.75 0.08 -5.30
N ALA A 31 -19.11 -0.26 -6.41
CA ALA A 31 -17.77 -0.86 -6.43
C ALA A 31 -16.65 0.16 -6.11
N ILE A 32 -16.73 1.39 -6.64
CA ILE A 32 -15.68 2.40 -6.51
C ILE A 32 -15.42 2.78 -5.04
N PRO A 33 -16.40 3.16 -4.21
CA PRO A 33 -16.14 3.53 -2.82
C PRO A 33 -15.60 2.38 -1.99
N ASN A 34 -16.04 1.15 -2.25
CA ASN A 34 -15.54 -0.04 -1.57
C ASN A 34 -14.09 -0.35 -1.95
N PHE A 35 -13.74 -0.18 -3.22
CA PHE A 35 -12.37 -0.36 -3.72
C PHE A 35 -11.40 0.65 -3.09
N ILE A 36 -11.79 1.91 -2.97
CA ILE A 36 -10.96 2.96 -2.36
C ILE A 36 -10.67 2.61 -0.89
N LYS A 37 -11.69 2.18 -0.12
CA LYS A 37 -11.52 1.74 1.27
C LYS A 37 -10.60 0.52 1.38
N ALA A 38 -10.82 -0.49 0.55
CA ALA A 38 -10.00 -1.70 0.54
C ALA A 38 -8.53 -1.39 0.20
N ARG A 39 -8.29 -0.49 -0.76
CA ARG A 39 -6.95 -0.03 -1.11
C ARG A 39 -6.27 0.68 0.07
N ALA A 40 -6.97 1.59 0.75
CA ALA A 40 -6.44 2.30 1.91
C ALA A 40 -6.04 1.33 3.04
N THR A 41 -6.90 0.36 3.35
CA THR A 41 -6.62 -0.68 4.36
C THR A 41 -5.44 -1.56 3.95
N SER A 42 -5.31 -1.93 2.69
CA SER A 42 -4.18 -2.70 2.18
C SER A 42 -2.86 -1.94 2.33
N GLN A 43 -2.84 -0.66 1.98
CA GLN A 43 -1.66 0.20 2.14
C GLN A 43 -1.29 0.39 3.62
N GLN A 44 -2.28 0.53 4.50
CA GLN A 44 -2.09 0.58 5.94
C GLN A 44 -1.41 -0.68 6.47
N ASN A 45 -1.95 -1.85 6.15
CA ASN A 45 -1.40 -3.14 6.60
C ASN A 45 0.03 -3.36 6.09
N ALA A 46 0.30 -3.01 4.84
CA ALA A 46 1.64 -3.11 4.27
C ALA A 46 2.62 -2.16 5.00
N CYS A 47 2.22 -0.93 5.31
CA CYS A 47 3.03 0.00 6.09
C CYS A 47 3.31 -0.52 7.50
N ILE A 48 2.30 -1.05 8.20
CA ILE A 48 2.46 -1.64 9.54
C ILE A 48 3.44 -2.83 9.51
N ASN A 49 3.36 -3.68 8.48
CA ASN A 49 4.31 -4.78 8.32
C ASN A 49 5.74 -4.28 8.10
N ASN A 50 5.92 -3.22 7.30
CA ASN A 50 7.22 -2.60 7.13
C ASN A 50 7.76 -2.03 8.45
N LEU A 51 6.92 -1.34 9.22
CA LEU A 51 7.30 -0.82 10.53
C LEU A 51 7.74 -1.93 11.48
N ARG A 52 7.05 -3.07 11.52
CA ARG A 52 7.44 -4.24 12.34
C ARG A 52 8.79 -4.81 11.92
N GLN A 53 9.05 -4.89 10.62
CA GLN A 53 10.35 -5.36 10.11
C GLN A 53 11.48 -4.42 10.52
N ILE A 54 11.26 -3.12 10.41
CA ILE A 54 12.25 -2.11 10.78
C ILE A 54 12.47 -2.09 12.30
N ASP A 55 11.43 -2.20 13.11
CA ASP A 55 11.50 -2.27 14.57
C ASP A 55 12.30 -3.50 15.03
N GLY A 56 12.05 -4.66 14.42
CA GLY A 56 12.84 -5.87 14.65
C GLY A 56 14.32 -5.70 14.28
N ALA A 57 14.59 -5.07 13.14
CA ALA A 57 15.96 -4.82 12.68
C ALA A 57 16.70 -3.80 13.56
N ILE A 58 16.02 -2.81 14.13
CA ILE A 58 16.58 -1.88 15.12
C ILE A 58 17.01 -2.66 16.37
N SER A 59 16.16 -3.57 16.83
CA SER A 59 16.44 -4.40 18.00
C SER A 59 17.62 -5.34 17.77
N GLU A 60 17.71 -5.96 16.59
CA GLU A 60 18.82 -6.84 16.19
C GLU A 60 20.14 -6.07 16.07
N TRP A 61 20.12 -4.91 15.42
CA TRP A 61 21.26 -4.01 15.35
C TRP A 61 21.76 -3.61 16.74
N ALA A 62 20.85 -3.25 17.65
CA ALA A 62 21.21 -2.85 19.00
C ALA A 62 21.86 -3.99 19.78
N LEU A 63 21.37 -5.22 19.64
CA LEU A 63 21.93 -6.41 20.29
C LEU A 63 23.33 -6.77 19.76
N GLU A 64 23.50 -6.79 18.43
CA GLU A 64 24.78 -7.16 17.82
C GLU A 64 25.88 -6.12 18.07
N THR A 65 25.51 -4.83 18.04
CA THR A 65 26.49 -3.75 18.24
C THR A 65 26.63 -3.31 19.69
N GLY A 66 25.90 -3.95 20.62
CA GLY A 66 25.97 -3.64 22.06
C GLY A 66 25.45 -2.25 22.41
N GLN A 67 24.48 -1.73 21.61
CA GLN A 67 23.89 -0.41 21.87
C GLN A 67 22.94 -0.46 23.07
N SER A 68 23.08 0.50 23.94
CA SER A 68 22.17 0.65 25.09
C SER A 68 20.93 1.46 24.73
N THR A 69 19.93 1.41 25.60
CA THR A 69 18.73 2.25 25.54
C THR A 69 19.12 3.72 25.39
N GLY A 70 18.50 4.40 24.43
CA GLY A 70 18.80 5.79 24.10
C GLY A 70 19.68 6.00 22.86
N ALA A 71 20.30 4.94 22.32
CA ALA A 71 21.04 5.02 21.06
C ALA A 71 20.08 5.38 19.89
N THR A 72 20.56 6.18 18.96
CA THR A 72 19.74 6.66 17.82
C THR A 72 20.05 5.83 16.58
N PRO A 73 19.16 4.95 16.14
CA PRO A 73 19.32 4.20 14.90
C PRO A 73 19.17 5.11 13.70
N THR A 74 19.90 4.81 12.62
CA THR A 74 19.70 5.45 11.31
C THR A 74 19.40 4.40 10.27
N ALA A 75 18.77 4.83 9.17
CA ALA A 75 18.42 3.93 8.06
C ALA A 75 19.63 3.10 7.57
N ALA A 76 20.82 3.72 7.48
CA ALA A 76 22.03 3.06 7.02
C ALA A 76 22.53 1.97 7.98
N LEU A 77 22.38 2.17 9.29
CA LEU A 77 22.80 1.21 10.32
C LEU A 77 21.87 0.00 10.40
N VAL A 78 20.58 0.21 10.15
CA VAL A 78 19.54 -0.81 10.25
C VAL A 78 19.40 -1.63 8.98
N LEU A 79 19.80 -1.07 7.85
CA LEU A 79 19.66 -1.68 6.51
C LEU A 79 20.24 -3.11 6.42
N PRO A 80 21.41 -3.47 6.98
CA PRO A 80 21.94 -4.83 6.89
C PRO A 80 21.06 -5.89 7.58
N TYR A 81 20.24 -5.48 8.54
CA TYR A 81 19.36 -6.34 9.36
C TYR A 81 17.95 -6.48 8.78
N ILE A 82 17.61 -5.70 7.77
CA ILE A 82 16.33 -5.79 7.09
C ILE A 82 16.46 -6.74 5.89
N LYS A 83 15.49 -7.63 5.68
CA LYS A 83 15.31 -8.32 4.40
C LYS A 83 14.91 -7.29 3.35
N ALA A 84 15.91 -6.59 2.83
CA ALA A 84 15.70 -5.53 1.87
C ALA A 84 15.07 -6.07 0.58
N ASN A 85 14.24 -5.25 -0.06
CA ASN A 85 13.77 -5.49 -1.41
C ASN A 85 14.97 -5.58 -2.38
N SER A 86 14.74 -6.07 -3.59
CA SER A 86 15.77 -6.29 -4.63
C SER A 86 16.71 -5.11 -4.90
N GLY A 87 16.41 -3.92 -4.39
CA GLY A 87 17.21 -2.70 -4.48
C GLY A 87 18.08 -2.38 -3.26
N ASN A 88 18.22 -3.30 -2.30
CA ASN A 88 18.98 -3.07 -1.05
C ASN A 88 18.61 -1.76 -0.36
N SER A 89 17.32 -1.48 -0.27
CA SER A 89 16.76 -0.28 0.36
C SER A 89 15.70 -0.65 1.38
N ILE A 90 15.54 0.19 2.39
CA ILE A 90 14.47 0.03 3.38
C ILE A 90 13.11 0.15 2.68
N PRO A 91 12.16 -0.77 2.94
CA PRO A 91 10.84 -0.69 2.34
C PRO A 91 10.14 0.60 2.80
N GLY A 92 9.67 1.40 1.84
CA GLY A 92 8.93 2.64 2.10
C GLY A 92 7.44 2.39 2.39
N CYS A 93 6.77 3.39 2.93
CA CYS A 93 5.31 3.35 3.10
C CYS A 93 4.60 3.39 1.74
N PRO A 94 3.71 2.43 1.42
CA PRO A 94 2.98 2.39 0.14
C PRO A 94 2.04 3.59 -0.09
N ALA A 95 1.71 4.31 0.98
CA ALA A 95 0.89 5.52 0.92
C ALA A 95 1.73 6.82 0.94
N ASN A 96 3.03 6.75 0.61
CA ASN A 96 3.99 7.86 0.60
C ASN A 96 4.22 8.53 1.97
N GLY A 97 4.03 7.79 3.08
CA GLY A 97 4.43 8.26 4.41
C GLY A 97 5.94 8.17 4.59
N THR A 98 6.48 9.05 5.43
CA THR A 98 7.89 9.04 5.86
C THR A 98 8.04 8.31 7.19
N TYR A 99 9.12 7.54 7.34
CA TYR A 99 9.46 6.88 8.59
C TYR A 99 10.40 7.75 9.42
N THR A 100 10.08 7.85 10.71
CA THR A 100 10.88 8.57 11.70
C THR A 100 11.41 7.58 12.72
N TYR A 101 12.72 7.55 12.90
CA TYR A 101 13.40 6.69 13.87
C TYR A 101 13.44 7.39 15.21
N ALA A 102 13.05 6.68 16.27
CA ALA A 102 13.23 7.08 17.65
C ALA A 102 14.44 6.32 18.25
N THR A 103 14.71 6.54 19.51
CA THR A 103 15.83 5.89 20.20
C THR A 103 15.54 4.43 20.52
N VAL A 104 16.58 3.62 20.65
CA VAL A 104 16.48 2.23 21.12
C VAL A 104 15.79 2.19 22.48
N GLY A 105 14.80 1.33 22.63
CA GLY A 105 13.97 1.23 23.84
C GLY A 105 12.78 2.20 23.91
N ALA A 106 12.62 3.09 22.93
CA ALA A 106 11.39 3.87 22.80
C ALA A 106 10.21 2.97 22.32
N THR A 107 9.01 3.34 22.66
CA THR A 107 7.78 2.64 22.21
C THR A 107 6.84 3.64 21.52
N PRO A 108 6.75 3.60 20.19
CA PRO A 108 7.49 2.77 19.22
C PRO A 108 8.90 3.31 18.88
N GLN A 109 9.82 2.41 18.48
CA GLN A 109 11.16 2.80 18.01
C GLN A 109 11.15 3.38 16.58
N ILE A 110 10.06 3.17 15.84
CA ILE A 110 9.84 3.72 14.52
C ILE A 110 8.37 4.10 14.35
N SER A 111 8.13 5.22 13.70
CA SER A 111 6.79 5.71 13.40
C SER A 111 6.65 6.14 11.95
N CYS A 112 5.40 6.16 11.45
CA CYS A 112 5.08 6.67 10.13
C CYS A 112 4.37 8.03 10.27
N SER A 113 4.65 8.97 9.37
CA SER A 113 3.97 10.28 9.34
C SER A 113 2.45 10.19 9.17
N LEU A 114 1.94 9.04 8.70
CA LEU A 114 0.51 8.77 8.51
C LEU A 114 -0.17 8.10 9.72
N SER A 115 0.49 8.09 10.88
CA SER A 115 -0.05 7.48 12.11
C SER A 115 -1.30 8.17 12.67
N THR A 116 -1.56 9.41 12.29
CA THR A 116 -2.68 10.23 12.77
C THR A 116 -3.88 10.26 11.84
N LEU A 117 -3.85 9.55 10.72
CA LEU A 117 -4.96 9.50 9.77
C LEU A 117 -6.13 8.64 10.28
N SER A 118 -7.27 8.73 9.60
CA SER A 118 -8.45 7.88 9.85
C SER A 118 -8.19 6.37 9.70
N THR A 119 -7.16 6.02 8.94
CA THR A 119 -6.56 4.68 8.85
C THR A 119 -5.10 4.80 9.32
N PRO A 120 -4.83 4.68 10.63
CA PRO A 120 -3.51 4.98 11.18
C PRO A 120 -2.47 3.96 10.76
N HIS A 121 -1.34 4.43 10.25
CA HIS A 121 -0.16 3.63 9.88
C HIS A 121 0.79 3.55 11.08
N ALA A 122 0.34 2.96 12.18
CA ALA A 122 1.09 2.86 13.44
C ALA A 122 1.23 1.42 13.90
N LEU A 123 2.29 1.16 14.66
CA LEU A 123 2.40 -0.10 15.41
C LEU A 123 1.35 -0.12 16.52
N PRO A 124 0.75 -1.28 16.80
CA PRO A 124 -0.19 -1.46 17.90
C PRO A 124 0.46 -1.32 19.27
#